data_e6d2b75f9a9492c61b7816b7aa7fc5a5
#
_entry.id   e6d2b75f9a9492c61b7816b7aa7fc5a5
#
_cell.length_a   1.000
_cell.length_b   1.000
_cell.length_c   1.000
_cell.angle_alpha   90.00
_cell.angle_beta   90.00
_cell.angle_gamma   90.00
#
_symmetry.space_group_name_H-M   'P 1'
#
loop_
_entity.id
_entity.type
_entity.pdbx_description
1 polymer ?
#
loop_
_entity_poly.entity_id
_entity_poly.type
_entity_poly.pdbx_seq_one_letter_code
_entity_poly.pdbx_strand_id
1 'polypeptide(L)'
;MLLKILKRCKEADVTLLLDECFVDFLDLPDQATMTGFLNEYPNLLIVKAFTKIFCMPGLRLGYGLCSGPGLLEEMDRFLQPWNVSVPAQIAGVAAMKNHKEYLEETRMFLKEEREKLRRQMEELGDRVIGSRANYLFFASEKGLYEKALEAGFLIRNCGNYRGLGEGYYRIAVRTKEENERWIAWRRGL
;
A
#
# COMPACT_ATOMS: atom_id res chain seq x y z
N MET A 1 7.66 -1.90 17.65
CA MET A 1 6.96 -0.63 17.92
C MET A 1 5.45 -0.84 18.02
N LEU A 2 4.79 -1.38 17.01
CA LEU A 2 3.32 -1.58 16.99
C LEU A 2 2.78 -2.37 18.20
N LEU A 3 3.44 -3.46 18.59
CA LEU A 3 3.02 -4.24 19.76
C LEU A 3 3.01 -3.43 21.07
N LYS A 4 3.96 -2.48 21.24
CA LYS A 4 3.94 -1.59 22.41
C LYS A 4 2.75 -0.64 22.39
N ILE A 5 2.39 -0.13 21.20
CA ILE A 5 1.19 0.71 21.00
C ILE A 5 -0.06 -0.11 21.30
N LEU A 6 -0.17 -1.32 20.75
CA LEU A 6 -1.33 -2.20 20.94
C LEU A 6 -1.55 -2.54 22.43
N LYS A 7 -0.47 -2.87 23.17
CA LYS A 7 -0.53 -3.08 24.62
C LYS A 7 -1.08 -1.86 25.36
N ARG A 8 -0.54 -0.68 25.02
CA ARG A 8 -0.98 0.59 25.62
C ARG A 8 -2.45 0.91 25.31
N CYS A 9 -2.89 0.63 24.08
CA CYS A 9 -4.30 0.77 23.70
C CYS A 9 -5.19 -0.16 24.52
N LYS A 10 -4.77 -1.42 24.74
CA LYS A 10 -5.51 -2.38 25.57
C LYS A 10 -5.64 -1.90 27.02
N GLU A 11 -4.54 -1.40 27.62
CA GLU A 11 -4.53 -0.83 28.98
C GLU A 11 -5.45 0.39 29.13
N ALA A 12 -5.63 1.15 28.04
CA ALA A 12 -6.45 2.36 28.01
C ALA A 12 -7.89 2.13 27.52
N ASP A 13 -8.29 0.87 27.30
CA ASP A 13 -9.59 0.49 26.70
C ASP A 13 -9.87 1.18 25.36
N VAL A 14 -8.82 1.25 24.49
CA VAL A 14 -8.87 1.88 23.17
C VAL A 14 -8.74 0.82 22.09
N THR A 15 -9.60 0.87 21.08
CA THR A 15 -9.46 0.06 19.87
C THR A 15 -8.33 0.61 18.99
N LEU A 16 -7.40 -0.26 18.60
CA LEU A 16 -6.37 0.06 17.61
C LEU A 16 -6.80 -0.44 16.24
N LEU A 17 -7.03 0.50 15.31
CA LEU A 17 -7.24 0.18 13.90
C LEU A 17 -5.91 0.29 13.14
N LEU A 18 -5.51 -0.78 12.47
CA LEU A 18 -4.34 -0.82 11.60
C LEU A 18 -4.75 -1.00 10.14
N ASP A 19 -4.29 -0.08 9.30
CA ASP A 19 -4.39 -0.21 7.84
C ASP A 19 -3.20 -1.01 7.31
N GLU A 20 -3.44 -2.27 6.96
CA GLU A 20 -2.47 -3.18 6.37
C GLU A 20 -2.65 -3.35 4.84
N CYS A 21 -3.28 -2.40 4.14
CA CYS A 21 -3.52 -2.49 2.69
C CYS A 21 -2.24 -2.63 1.85
N PHE A 22 -1.07 -2.32 2.39
CA PHE A 22 0.22 -2.41 1.71
C PHE A 22 1.15 -3.49 2.27
N VAL A 23 0.78 -4.18 3.34
CA VAL A 23 1.65 -5.16 4.01
C VAL A 23 2.00 -6.33 3.08
N ASP A 24 1.06 -6.77 2.25
CA ASP A 24 1.25 -7.91 1.34
C ASP A 24 2.28 -7.65 0.22
N PHE A 25 2.68 -6.38 -0.01
CA PHE A 25 3.76 -5.99 -0.92
C PHE A 25 5.16 -6.08 -0.32
N LEU A 26 5.27 -6.22 1.00
CA LEU A 26 6.56 -6.26 1.67
C LEU A 26 7.29 -7.57 1.36
N ASP A 27 8.62 -7.53 1.36
CA ASP A 27 9.45 -8.72 1.11
C ASP A 27 9.21 -9.81 2.17
N LEU A 28 8.88 -9.43 3.40
CA LEU A 28 8.59 -10.31 4.54
C LEU A 28 7.29 -9.87 5.23
N PRO A 29 6.11 -10.08 4.62
CA PRO A 29 4.84 -9.59 5.14
C PRO A 29 4.49 -10.18 6.51
N ASP A 30 4.83 -11.44 6.77
CA ASP A 30 4.55 -12.13 8.03
C ASP A 30 5.27 -11.51 9.24
N GLN A 31 6.39 -10.81 9.01
CA GLN A 31 7.10 -10.07 10.06
C GLN A 31 6.51 -8.68 10.32
N ALA A 32 5.68 -8.18 9.42
CA ALA A 32 5.10 -6.85 9.50
C ALA A 32 3.63 -6.86 9.91
N THR A 33 2.87 -7.89 9.53
CA THR A 33 1.47 -8.03 9.89
C THR A 33 1.26 -8.23 11.40
N MET A 34 0.18 -7.69 11.90
CA MET A 34 -0.26 -7.90 13.28
C MET A 34 -1.35 -8.99 13.41
N THR A 35 -1.64 -9.73 12.33
CA THR A 35 -2.68 -10.78 12.32
C THR A 35 -2.45 -11.88 13.37
N GLY A 36 -1.18 -12.23 13.65
CA GLY A 36 -0.83 -13.19 14.69
C GLY A 36 -1.23 -12.79 16.12
N PHE A 37 -1.55 -11.52 16.34
CA PHE A 37 -1.95 -11.00 17.65
C PHE A 37 -3.46 -10.87 17.84
N LEU A 38 -4.27 -11.14 16.84
CA LEU A 38 -5.72 -10.95 16.89
C LEU A 38 -6.35 -11.72 18.06
N ASN A 39 -6.00 -12.97 18.27
CA ASN A 39 -6.57 -13.80 19.33
C ASN A 39 -6.24 -13.30 20.75
N GLU A 40 -5.09 -12.65 20.94
CA GLU A 40 -4.67 -12.11 22.24
C GLU A 40 -5.22 -10.69 22.49
N TYR A 41 -5.52 -9.95 21.41
CA TYR A 41 -5.91 -8.55 21.47
C TYR A 41 -7.25 -8.29 20.79
N PRO A 42 -8.38 -8.51 21.47
CA PRO A 42 -9.72 -8.27 20.91
C PRO A 42 -10.00 -6.79 20.57
N ASN A 43 -9.18 -5.87 21.07
CA ASN A 43 -9.18 -4.44 20.72
C ASN A 43 -8.36 -4.11 19.46
N LEU A 44 -7.88 -5.10 18.72
CA LEU A 44 -7.17 -4.92 17.45
C LEU A 44 -8.13 -5.15 16.28
N LEU A 45 -8.25 -4.15 15.41
CA LEU A 45 -8.93 -4.22 14.12
C LEU A 45 -7.91 -4.00 13.01
N ILE A 46 -7.73 -4.96 12.14
CA ILE A 46 -6.87 -4.86 10.95
C ILE A 46 -7.75 -4.71 9.72
N VAL A 47 -7.49 -3.73 8.88
CA VAL A 47 -8.17 -3.56 7.60
C VAL A 47 -7.23 -3.87 6.44
N LYS A 48 -7.74 -4.61 5.47
CA LYS A 48 -7.04 -4.99 4.23
C LYS A 48 -7.92 -4.71 3.01
N ALA A 49 -7.33 -4.52 1.84
CA ALA A 49 -8.06 -4.22 0.63
C ALA A 49 -7.53 -4.96 -0.58
N PHE A 50 -8.43 -5.36 -1.47
CA PHE A 50 -8.11 -5.91 -2.78
C PHE A 50 -7.68 -4.84 -3.79
N THR A 51 -7.93 -3.57 -3.47
CA THR A 51 -7.68 -2.39 -4.31
C THR A 51 -6.27 -2.34 -4.88
N LYS A 52 -5.26 -2.67 -4.06
CA LYS A 52 -3.84 -2.52 -4.42
C LYS A 52 -3.24 -3.83 -4.89
N ILE A 53 -3.17 -4.80 -4.00
CA ILE A 53 -2.46 -6.04 -4.24
C ILE A 53 -3.08 -6.90 -5.36
N PHE A 54 -4.41 -6.89 -5.50
CA PHE A 54 -5.13 -7.60 -6.57
C PHE A 54 -5.59 -6.68 -7.72
N CYS A 55 -5.11 -5.43 -7.78
CA CYS A 55 -5.41 -4.48 -8.85
C CYS A 55 -6.92 -4.26 -9.11
N MET A 56 -7.74 -4.28 -8.05
CA MET A 56 -9.21 -4.16 -8.15
C MET A 56 -9.75 -2.82 -7.58
N PRO A 57 -9.25 -1.64 -8.00
CA PRO A 57 -9.66 -0.38 -7.38
C PRO A 57 -11.14 -0.03 -7.66
N GLY A 58 -11.67 -0.42 -8.83
CA GLY A 58 -13.06 -0.14 -9.22
C GLY A 58 -14.10 -0.98 -8.48
N LEU A 59 -13.75 -2.16 -8.00
CA LEU A 59 -14.69 -3.06 -7.32
C LEU A 59 -14.98 -2.68 -5.87
N ARG A 60 -14.20 -1.81 -5.27
CA ARG A 60 -14.38 -1.30 -3.90
C ARG A 60 -14.48 -2.40 -2.84
N LEU A 61 -13.58 -3.40 -2.92
CA LEU A 61 -13.56 -4.56 -2.04
C LEU A 61 -12.43 -4.45 -1.01
N GLY A 62 -12.76 -4.70 0.24
CA GLY A 62 -11.84 -4.81 1.37
C GLY A 62 -12.46 -5.66 2.47
N TYR A 63 -11.72 -5.91 3.53
CA TYR A 63 -12.19 -6.67 4.68
C TYR A 63 -11.49 -6.23 5.96
N GLY A 64 -12.18 -6.46 7.09
CA GLY A 64 -11.64 -6.26 8.43
C GLY A 64 -11.42 -7.60 9.13
N LEU A 65 -10.40 -7.66 9.98
CA LEU A 65 -10.07 -8.79 10.83
C LEU A 65 -10.05 -8.33 12.29
N CYS A 66 -10.84 -8.97 13.13
CA CYS A 66 -10.89 -8.73 14.56
C CYS A 66 -11.31 -10.02 15.27
N SER A 67 -10.82 -10.26 16.49
CA SER A 67 -11.28 -11.35 17.34
C SER A 67 -12.33 -10.91 18.39
N GLY A 68 -12.51 -9.61 18.57
CA GLY A 68 -13.51 -9.05 19.46
C GLY A 68 -14.93 -9.16 18.88
N PRO A 69 -15.81 -10.04 19.38
CA PRO A 69 -17.11 -10.28 18.76
C PRO A 69 -17.99 -9.03 18.72
N GLY A 70 -17.99 -8.23 19.79
CA GLY A 70 -18.85 -7.03 19.88
C GLY A 70 -18.48 -5.94 18.86
N LEU A 71 -17.20 -5.77 18.55
CA LEU A 71 -16.76 -4.73 17.61
C LEU A 71 -17.28 -4.97 16.19
N LEU A 72 -17.20 -6.20 15.69
CA LEU A 72 -17.70 -6.52 14.35
C LEU A 72 -19.23 -6.43 14.28
N GLU A 73 -19.94 -6.84 15.33
CA GLU A 73 -21.40 -6.71 15.42
C GLU A 73 -21.84 -5.24 15.45
N GLU A 74 -21.14 -4.39 16.18
CA GLU A 74 -21.40 -2.95 16.18
C GLU A 74 -21.15 -2.33 14.80
N MET A 75 -20.04 -2.67 14.15
CA MET A 75 -19.75 -2.20 12.79
C MET A 75 -20.83 -2.60 11.79
N ASP A 76 -21.32 -3.85 11.87
CA ASP A 76 -22.36 -4.37 10.97
C ASP A 76 -23.66 -3.56 11.03
N ARG A 77 -24.01 -3.03 12.21
CA ARG A 77 -25.21 -2.18 12.39
C ARG A 77 -25.14 -0.85 11.61
N PHE A 78 -23.92 -0.40 11.27
CA PHE A 78 -23.70 0.84 10.53
C PHE A 78 -23.45 0.60 9.04
N LEU A 79 -23.31 -0.66 8.61
CA LEU A 79 -23.11 -0.98 7.20
C LEU A 79 -24.41 -0.87 6.41
N GLN A 80 -24.30 -0.38 5.19
CA GLN A 80 -25.44 -0.34 4.28
C GLN A 80 -25.80 -1.76 3.83
N PRO A 81 -27.07 -2.10 3.67
CA PRO A 81 -27.47 -3.35 3.04
C PRO A 81 -26.82 -3.48 1.67
N TRP A 82 -26.30 -4.69 1.37
CA TRP A 82 -25.61 -5.00 0.11
C TRP A 82 -24.42 -4.08 -0.21
N ASN A 83 -23.68 -3.69 0.81
CA ASN A 83 -22.48 -2.84 0.71
C ASN A 83 -21.37 -3.41 -0.21
N VAL A 84 -21.38 -4.71 -0.50
CA VAL A 84 -20.46 -5.37 -1.43
C VAL A 84 -21.24 -5.90 -2.64
N SER A 85 -20.93 -5.40 -3.83
CA SER A 85 -21.58 -5.82 -5.06
C SER A 85 -21.28 -7.27 -5.43
N VAL A 86 -22.20 -7.96 -6.11
CA VAL A 86 -22.00 -9.36 -6.57
C VAL A 86 -20.72 -9.51 -7.41
N PRO A 87 -20.41 -8.63 -8.38
CA PRO A 87 -19.14 -8.72 -9.10
C PRO A 87 -17.91 -8.64 -8.19
N ALA A 88 -17.93 -7.78 -7.14
CA ALA A 88 -16.83 -7.68 -6.19
C ALA A 88 -16.66 -8.97 -5.37
N GLN A 89 -17.76 -9.59 -4.93
CA GLN A 89 -17.73 -10.85 -4.20
C GLN A 89 -17.13 -11.98 -5.06
N ILE A 90 -17.59 -12.13 -6.30
CA ILE A 90 -17.08 -13.14 -7.23
C ILE A 90 -15.58 -12.94 -7.50
N ALA A 91 -15.17 -11.70 -7.80
CA ALA A 91 -13.78 -11.37 -8.05
C ALA A 91 -12.89 -11.59 -6.82
N GLY A 92 -13.37 -11.25 -5.62
CA GLY A 92 -12.66 -11.51 -4.37
C GLY A 92 -12.42 -13.00 -4.12
N VAL A 93 -13.44 -13.82 -4.29
CA VAL A 93 -13.32 -15.29 -4.17
C VAL A 93 -12.34 -15.83 -5.21
N ALA A 94 -12.43 -15.38 -6.46
CA ALA A 94 -11.51 -15.79 -7.52
C ALA A 94 -10.05 -15.41 -7.20
N ALA A 95 -9.81 -14.19 -6.73
CA ALA A 95 -8.48 -13.72 -6.35
C ALA A 95 -7.86 -14.55 -5.22
N MET A 96 -8.66 -15.01 -4.26
CA MET A 96 -8.18 -15.79 -3.12
C MET A 96 -7.84 -17.26 -3.44
N LYS A 97 -8.29 -17.80 -4.57
CA LYS A 97 -8.06 -19.23 -4.89
C LYS A 97 -6.59 -19.59 -5.06
N ASN A 98 -5.80 -18.74 -5.72
CA ASN A 98 -4.36 -18.97 -5.98
C ASN A 98 -3.51 -17.78 -5.46
N HIS A 99 -3.98 -17.11 -4.41
CA HIS A 99 -3.36 -15.87 -3.95
C HIS A 99 -1.89 -16.03 -3.51
N LYS A 100 -1.48 -17.17 -2.98
CA LYS A 100 -0.11 -17.37 -2.47
C LYS A 100 0.92 -17.25 -3.58
N GLU A 101 0.75 -18.00 -4.66
CA GLU A 101 1.64 -17.97 -5.82
C GLU A 101 1.69 -16.57 -6.44
N TYR A 102 0.52 -15.98 -6.69
CA TYR A 102 0.40 -14.61 -7.20
C TYR A 102 1.13 -13.58 -6.32
N LEU A 103 0.99 -13.68 -4.99
CA LEU A 103 1.65 -12.77 -4.06
C LEU A 103 3.17 -12.94 -4.05
N GLU A 104 3.66 -14.19 -4.14
CA GLU A 104 5.10 -14.49 -4.19
C GLU A 104 5.72 -13.94 -5.49
N GLU A 105 5.12 -14.21 -6.64
CA GLU A 105 5.57 -13.66 -7.94
C GLU A 105 5.55 -12.13 -7.94
N THR A 106 4.47 -11.52 -7.43
CA THR A 106 4.35 -10.07 -7.31
C THR A 106 5.47 -9.47 -6.44
N ARG A 107 5.78 -10.09 -5.30
CA ARG A 107 6.84 -9.60 -4.40
C ARG A 107 8.22 -9.74 -5.02
N MET A 108 8.52 -10.86 -5.69
CA MET A 108 9.80 -11.06 -6.39
C MET A 108 9.99 -10.01 -7.48
N PHE A 109 8.99 -9.83 -8.33
CA PHE A 109 9.01 -8.81 -9.38
C PHE A 109 9.21 -7.40 -8.82
N LEU A 110 8.41 -7.02 -7.81
CA LEU A 110 8.50 -5.69 -7.21
C LEU A 110 9.84 -5.44 -6.51
N LYS A 111 10.42 -6.44 -5.88
CA LYS A 111 11.73 -6.32 -5.23
C LYS A 111 12.80 -5.99 -6.25
N GLU A 112 12.86 -6.71 -7.37
CA GLU A 112 13.83 -6.50 -8.43
C GLU A 112 13.64 -5.13 -9.11
N GLU A 113 12.43 -4.83 -9.58
CA GLU A 113 12.12 -3.59 -10.29
C GLU A 113 12.25 -2.35 -9.40
N ARG A 114 11.85 -2.44 -8.12
CA ARG A 114 12.02 -1.36 -7.14
C ARG A 114 13.48 -1.00 -6.94
N GLU A 115 14.36 -2.00 -6.78
CA GLU A 115 15.80 -1.77 -6.60
C GLU A 115 16.46 -1.23 -7.85
N LYS A 116 16.07 -1.71 -9.04
CA LYS A 116 16.55 -1.19 -10.32
C LYS A 116 16.15 0.26 -10.51
N LEU A 117 14.85 0.56 -10.33
CA LEU A 117 14.31 1.92 -10.46
C LEU A 117 14.95 2.87 -9.46
N ARG A 118 15.10 2.45 -8.20
CA ARG A 118 15.74 3.24 -7.14
C ARG A 118 17.16 3.66 -7.55
N ARG A 119 18.00 2.70 -7.94
CA ARG A 119 19.39 2.99 -8.36
C ARG A 119 19.45 3.97 -9.53
N GLN A 120 18.62 3.74 -10.55
CA GLN A 120 18.59 4.61 -11.71
C GLN A 120 18.13 6.04 -11.39
N MET A 121 17.18 6.21 -10.46
CA MET A 121 16.75 7.52 -9.99
C MET A 121 17.84 8.22 -9.18
N GLU A 122 18.55 7.49 -8.30
CA GLU A 122 19.69 8.03 -7.55
C GLU A 122 20.85 8.46 -8.46
N GLU A 123 21.12 7.71 -9.54
CA GLU A 123 22.09 8.10 -10.59
C GLU A 123 21.71 9.40 -11.31
N LEU A 124 20.41 9.72 -11.37
CA LEU A 124 19.88 10.97 -11.92
C LEU A 124 19.84 12.13 -10.90
N GLY A 125 20.34 11.91 -9.69
CA GLY A 125 20.39 12.92 -8.63
C GLY A 125 19.15 12.97 -7.73
N ASP A 126 18.17 12.08 -7.92
CA ASP A 126 17.02 11.99 -7.03
C ASP A 126 17.43 11.38 -5.67
N ARG A 127 16.91 11.92 -4.59
CA ARG A 127 17.08 11.34 -3.24
C ARG A 127 15.94 10.41 -2.92
N VAL A 128 16.12 9.11 -3.13
CA VAL A 128 15.09 8.11 -2.78
C VAL A 128 15.07 7.89 -1.28
N ILE A 129 13.88 8.01 -0.69
CA ILE A 129 13.63 7.90 0.75
C ILE A 129 12.90 6.58 0.99
N GLY A 130 13.60 5.62 1.52
CA GLY A 130 13.22 4.24 1.83
C GLY A 130 11.78 3.83 1.55
N SER A 131 11.57 3.00 0.53
CA SER A 131 10.27 2.42 0.19
C SER A 131 10.37 0.90 0.17
N ARG A 132 9.35 0.22 0.67
CA ARG A 132 9.29 -1.24 0.76
C ARG A 132 8.07 -1.84 0.05
N ALA A 133 7.13 -0.99 -0.38
CA ALA A 133 5.92 -1.38 -1.08
C ALA A 133 6.11 -1.23 -2.62
N ASN A 134 5.00 -1.12 -3.33
CA ASN A 134 4.94 -0.98 -4.79
C ASN A 134 5.14 0.46 -5.29
N TYR A 135 5.85 1.29 -4.55
CA TYR A 135 6.16 2.67 -4.93
C TYR A 135 7.50 3.12 -4.34
N LEU A 136 8.09 4.16 -4.94
CA LEU A 136 9.21 4.90 -4.38
C LEU A 136 8.74 6.28 -3.92
N PHE A 137 9.16 6.67 -2.72
CA PHE A 137 9.06 8.04 -2.21
C PHE A 137 10.41 8.71 -2.36
N PHE A 138 10.45 9.90 -2.96
CA PHE A 138 11.70 10.55 -3.30
C PHE A 138 11.60 12.08 -3.27
N ALA A 139 12.75 12.72 -3.10
CA ALA A 139 12.91 14.16 -3.30
C ALA A 139 13.71 14.41 -4.57
N SER A 140 13.30 15.43 -5.33
CA SER A 140 13.87 15.86 -6.59
C SER A 140 13.70 17.37 -6.77
N GLU A 141 13.97 17.86 -7.98
CA GLU A 141 13.75 19.26 -8.34
C GLU A 141 12.29 19.69 -8.15
N LYS A 142 12.08 20.95 -7.84
CA LYS A 142 10.74 21.54 -7.82
C LYS A 142 10.16 21.61 -9.22
N GLY A 143 8.84 21.46 -9.35
CA GLY A 143 8.18 21.48 -10.66
C GLY A 143 8.28 20.18 -11.46
N LEU A 144 8.88 19.12 -10.90
CA LEU A 144 8.96 17.81 -11.59
C LEU A 144 7.56 17.23 -11.86
N TYR A 145 6.57 17.48 -11.01
CA TYR A 145 5.22 16.99 -11.22
C TYR A 145 4.59 17.54 -12.50
N GLU A 146 4.73 18.84 -12.73
CA GLU A 146 4.19 19.54 -13.89
C GLU A 146 4.87 19.08 -15.18
N LYS A 147 6.21 18.99 -15.17
CA LYS A 147 7.00 18.46 -16.29
C LYS A 147 6.63 17.00 -16.61
N ALA A 148 6.47 16.17 -15.58
CA ALA A 148 6.07 14.77 -15.74
C ALA A 148 4.68 14.64 -16.35
N LEU A 149 3.72 15.47 -15.89
CA LEU A 149 2.35 15.49 -16.39
C LEU A 149 2.29 15.88 -17.88
N GLU A 150 3.04 16.91 -18.30
CA GLU A 150 3.17 17.32 -19.69
C GLU A 150 3.75 16.20 -20.58
N ALA A 151 4.67 15.40 -20.02
CA ALA A 151 5.26 14.25 -20.71
C ALA A 151 4.40 12.97 -20.64
N GLY A 152 3.21 13.04 -20.04
CA GLY A 152 2.27 11.90 -19.92
C GLY A 152 2.55 10.95 -18.76
N PHE A 153 3.36 11.37 -17.77
CA PHE A 153 3.61 10.62 -16.55
C PHE A 153 2.84 11.21 -15.38
N LEU A 154 1.95 10.43 -14.78
CA LEU A 154 1.23 10.83 -13.57
C LEU A 154 1.95 10.30 -12.32
N ILE A 155 2.71 11.17 -11.66
CA ILE A 155 3.32 10.90 -10.36
C ILE A 155 2.50 11.56 -9.24
N ARG A 156 2.72 11.21 -7.99
CA ARG A 156 2.08 11.87 -6.85
C ARG A 156 2.95 13.02 -6.35
N ASN A 157 2.44 14.24 -6.39
CA ASN A 157 3.01 15.37 -5.66
C ASN A 157 2.67 15.23 -4.17
N CYS A 158 3.69 15.16 -3.31
CA CYS A 158 3.59 14.98 -1.85
C CYS A 158 3.78 16.29 -1.07
N GLY A 159 3.89 17.42 -1.73
CA GLY A 159 4.09 18.73 -1.10
C GLY A 159 2.95 19.17 -0.17
N ASN A 160 1.78 18.55 -0.30
CA ASN A 160 0.61 18.78 0.56
C ASN A 160 0.61 17.98 1.86
N TYR A 161 1.59 17.10 2.09
CA TYR A 161 1.69 16.40 3.37
C TYR A 161 2.32 17.29 4.43
N ARG A 162 1.79 17.20 5.67
CA ARG A 162 2.32 17.94 6.80
C ARG A 162 3.79 17.58 7.04
N GLY A 163 4.67 18.58 7.05
CA GLY A 163 6.11 18.42 7.24
C GLY A 163 6.89 18.14 5.96
N LEU A 164 6.22 18.05 4.80
CA LEU A 164 6.85 18.05 3.49
C LEU A 164 6.57 19.39 2.78
N GLY A 165 7.41 19.73 1.82
CA GLY A 165 7.24 20.88 0.95
C GLY A 165 7.30 20.49 -0.51
N GLU A 166 7.49 21.46 -1.40
CA GLU A 166 7.74 21.21 -2.81
C GLU A 166 8.98 20.35 -3.03
N GLY A 167 8.99 19.55 -4.08
CA GLY A 167 10.10 18.68 -4.44
C GLY A 167 10.02 17.27 -3.85
N TYR A 168 8.93 16.92 -3.16
CA TYR A 168 8.68 15.57 -2.67
C TYR A 168 7.61 14.88 -3.50
N TYR A 169 7.92 13.67 -3.97
CA TYR A 169 7.08 12.93 -4.89
C TYR A 169 7.01 11.46 -4.55
N ARG A 170 6.01 10.79 -5.12
CA ARG A 170 5.88 9.34 -5.09
C ARG A 170 5.56 8.82 -6.47
N ILE A 171 6.31 7.80 -6.91
CA ILE A 171 6.07 7.08 -8.16
C ILE A 171 5.78 5.60 -7.88
N ALA A 172 4.84 5.01 -8.60
CA ALA A 172 4.59 3.58 -8.54
C ALA A 172 5.72 2.80 -9.22
N VAL A 173 6.11 1.67 -8.66
CA VAL A 173 6.88 0.65 -9.38
C VAL A 173 5.93 -0.07 -10.31
N ARG A 174 6.20 -0.01 -11.62
CA ARG A 174 5.33 -0.52 -12.68
C ARG A 174 6.04 -1.63 -13.45
N THR A 175 5.53 -1.97 -14.65
CA THR A 175 6.22 -2.92 -15.52
C THR A 175 7.61 -2.41 -15.89
N LYS A 176 8.48 -3.32 -16.31
CA LYS A 176 9.84 -2.98 -16.72
C LYS A 176 9.86 -1.90 -17.80
N GLU A 177 9.01 -2.05 -18.80
CA GLU A 177 8.90 -1.12 -19.93
C GLU A 177 8.46 0.28 -19.49
N GLU A 178 7.49 0.35 -18.56
CA GLU A 178 7.00 1.63 -18.04
C GLU A 178 8.05 2.31 -17.16
N ASN A 179 8.78 1.54 -16.34
CA ASN A 179 9.88 2.06 -15.52
C ASN A 179 11.03 2.57 -16.41
N GLU A 180 11.39 1.84 -17.47
CA GLU A 180 12.43 2.24 -18.43
C GLU A 180 12.03 3.51 -19.20
N ARG A 181 10.75 3.65 -19.58
CA ARG A 181 10.25 4.89 -20.20
C ARG A 181 10.37 6.09 -19.26
N TRP A 182 10.06 5.93 -17.99
CA TRP A 182 10.25 6.99 -16.98
C TRP A 182 11.71 7.42 -16.91
N ILE A 183 12.63 6.47 -16.77
CA ILE A 183 14.07 6.75 -16.66
C ILE A 183 14.62 7.39 -17.95
N ALA A 184 14.19 6.91 -19.13
CA ALA A 184 14.62 7.49 -20.42
C ALA A 184 14.19 8.95 -20.54
N TRP A 185 12.93 9.26 -20.16
CA TRP A 185 12.44 10.63 -20.13
C TRP A 185 13.23 11.49 -19.14
N ARG A 186 13.46 11.00 -17.93
CA ARG A 186 14.24 11.72 -16.91
C ARG A 186 15.67 12.05 -17.32
N ARG A 187 16.31 11.20 -18.12
CA ARG A 187 17.65 11.45 -18.68
C ARG A 187 17.69 12.57 -19.73
N GLY A 188 16.54 12.90 -20.29
CA GLY A 188 16.40 13.97 -21.27
C GLY A 188 16.06 15.35 -20.68
N LEU A 189 15.89 15.44 -19.37
CA LEU A 189 15.65 16.70 -18.64
C LEU A 189 16.97 17.36 -18.26
#